data_0367d433f53f70dd8c734ce1fdb99878
#
_entry.id   0367d433f53f70dd8c734ce1fdb99878
#
_cell.length_a   1.000
_cell.length_b   1.000
_cell.length_c   1.000
_cell.angle_alpha   90.00
_cell.angle_beta   90.00
_cell.angle_gamma   90.00
#
_symmetry.space_group_name_H-M   'P 1'
#
loop_
_entity.id
_entity.type
_entity.pdbx_description
1 polymer ?
#
loop_
_entity_poly.entity_id
_entity_poly.type
_entity_poly.pdbx_seq_one_letter_code
_entity_poly.pdbx_strand_id
1 'polypeptide(L)'
;MENVWRTWAEIDLDALRHNVKEIRNQIQDRTRILAVIKADAYGHGAVGIVKELIQCGVSDFAVASVNEAVQLRHADIDGNLLILGYTPDENLDLVVETGVQQTLYSLQQAQLLQSIAAKQDRVVGVHLKVDTGMHRLGFTDEEISVEAIAKIAAMPNLKLEGVFSHFAGSDMADLSGARIQLERFKAFLSKLEERGLSIPLRHMSNSGAIVNLKEAEFDMVRPGLLLFGHYPSPQCQTPGLDLQPVMTVKSKVAHLHVVPAGEGVSYGHTFRAEKPERIATVPIGYADGFSRILSNQPLGLKIHGEVAPLVGNVCMDYCMVNVSEIPDVVVGDEVIIYGKEHPVEQFAAAMGTLNYEVLCLLHKRIPRVYKREGETIHIKDSLME
;
A
#
# COMPACT_ATOMS: atom_id res chain seq x y z
N MET A 1 -27.29 -10.14 13.01
CA MET A 1 -26.60 -9.64 14.23
C MET A 1 -25.72 -8.49 13.78
N GLU A 2 -25.92 -7.30 14.30
CA GLU A 2 -24.93 -6.23 14.12
C GLU A 2 -23.63 -6.70 14.74
N ASN A 3 -22.62 -6.89 13.93
CA ASN A 3 -21.28 -7.24 14.43
C ASN A 3 -20.70 -6.04 15.16
N VAL A 4 -20.63 -6.13 16.49
CA VAL A 4 -20.08 -5.06 17.32
C VAL A 4 -18.63 -5.39 17.60
N TRP A 5 -17.72 -4.73 16.85
CA TRP A 5 -16.28 -4.87 17.10
C TRP A 5 -15.82 -3.83 18.13
N ARG A 6 -14.73 -4.18 18.83
CA ARG A 6 -14.03 -3.24 19.72
C ARG A 6 -13.26 -2.17 18.91
N THR A 7 -12.70 -2.59 17.76
CA THR A 7 -11.91 -1.78 16.82
C THR A 7 -12.09 -2.37 15.43
N TRP A 8 -12.23 -1.54 14.41
CA TRP A 8 -12.42 -1.94 13.01
C TRP A 8 -11.86 -0.89 12.05
N ALA A 9 -11.63 -1.29 10.80
CA ALA A 9 -11.28 -0.39 9.71
C ALA A 9 -12.45 -0.32 8.71
N GLU A 10 -13.04 0.84 8.55
CA GLU A 10 -13.99 1.11 7.47
C GLU A 10 -13.21 1.38 6.19
N ILE A 11 -13.58 0.68 5.11
CA ILE A 11 -12.99 0.80 3.78
C ILE A 11 -14.05 1.38 2.85
N ASP A 12 -13.87 2.65 2.49
CA ASP A 12 -14.78 3.41 1.64
C ASP A 12 -14.48 3.11 0.16
N LEU A 13 -15.34 2.33 -0.48
CA LEU A 13 -15.19 1.94 -1.87
C LEU A 13 -15.58 3.07 -2.83
N ASP A 14 -16.40 4.02 -2.40
CA ASP A 14 -16.72 5.20 -3.22
C ASP A 14 -15.53 6.14 -3.29
N ALA A 15 -14.79 6.31 -2.18
CA ALA A 15 -13.50 7.02 -2.17
C ALA A 15 -12.46 6.34 -3.08
N LEU A 16 -12.40 4.99 -3.08
CA LEU A 16 -11.52 4.25 -3.99
C LEU A 16 -11.87 4.53 -5.47
N ARG A 17 -13.16 4.47 -5.83
CA ARG A 17 -13.63 4.81 -7.18
C ARG A 17 -13.28 6.23 -7.60
N HIS A 18 -13.50 7.18 -6.68
CA HIS A 18 -13.14 8.57 -6.87
C HIS A 18 -11.63 8.71 -7.16
N ASN A 19 -10.77 8.09 -6.36
CA ASN A 19 -9.33 8.16 -6.54
C ASN A 19 -8.87 7.52 -7.86
N VAL A 20 -9.48 6.42 -8.29
CA VAL A 20 -9.20 5.82 -9.61
C VAL A 20 -9.56 6.80 -10.73
N LYS A 21 -10.68 7.51 -10.64
CA LYS A 21 -11.08 8.53 -11.61
C LYS A 21 -10.09 9.69 -11.62
N GLU A 22 -9.67 10.16 -10.45
CA GLU A 22 -8.68 11.23 -10.33
C GLU A 22 -7.33 10.82 -10.95
N ILE A 23 -6.88 9.58 -10.73
CA ILE A 23 -5.68 9.04 -11.36
C ILE A 23 -5.86 8.98 -12.90
N ARG A 24 -7.03 8.54 -13.40
CA ARG A 24 -7.33 8.55 -14.83
C ARG A 24 -7.24 9.94 -15.45
N ASN A 25 -7.72 10.97 -14.75
CA ASN A 25 -7.62 12.37 -15.19
C ASN A 25 -6.17 12.87 -15.27
N GLN A 26 -5.22 12.21 -14.59
CA GLN A 26 -3.79 12.58 -14.59
C GLN A 26 -2.98 11.93 -15.70
N ILE A 27 -3.50 10.92 -16.38
CA ILE A 27 -2.79 10.12 -17.40
C ILE A 27 -3.52 10.15 -18.74
N GLN A 28 -2.85 9.72 -19.81
CA GLN A 28 -3.47 9.64 -21.14
C GLN A 28 -4.47 8.46 -21.18
N ASP A 29 -5.50 8.59 -22.01
CA ASP A 29 -6.56 7.54 -22.14
C ASP A 29 -6.02 6.16 -22.51
N ARG A 30 -4.94 6.10 -23.29
CA ARG A 30 -4.28 4.85 -23.70
C ARG A 30 -3.44 4.20 -22.60
N THR A 31 -3.09 4.97 -21.56
CA THR A 31 -2.17 4.49 -20.51
C THR A 31 -2.87 3.53 -19.57
N ARG A 32 -2.29 2.35 -19.38
CA ARG A 32 -2.82 1.33 -18.50
C ARG A 32 -2.49 1.65 -17.03
N ILE A 33 -3.37 1.24 -16.13
CA ILE A 33 -3.13 1.28 -14.68
C ILE A 33 -2.76 -0.13 -14.21
N LEU A 34 -1.53 -0.30 -13.70
CA LEU A 34 -1.10 -1.44 -12.92
C LEU A 34 -1.28 -1.09 -11.44
N ALA A 35 -2.41 -1.45 -10.86
CA ALA A 35 -2.72 -1.13 -9.48
C ALA A 35 -1.80 -1.90 -8.51
N VAL A 36 -1.03 -1.17 -7.69
CA VAL A 36 -0.12 -1.79 -6.72
C VAL A 36 -0.88 -2.09 -5.43
N ILE A 37 -1.15 -3.38 -5.21
CA ILE A 37 -2.01 -3.87 -4.12
C ILE A 37 -1.27 -4.82 -3.15
N LYS A 38 0.06 -4.76 -3.14
CA LYS A 38 0.92 -5.50 -2.20
C LYS A 38 0.65 -5.14 -0.75
N ALA A 39 1.17 -5.92 0.19
CA ALA A 39 0.97 -5.74 1.63
C ALA A 39 -0.52 -5.66 2.01
N ASP A 40 -1.31 -6.63 1.49
CA ASP A 40 -2.77 -6.68 1.66
C ASP A 40 -3.45 -5.36 1.24
N ALA A 41 -3.06 -4.83 0.06
CA ALA A 41 -3.48 -3.51 -0.43
C ALA A 41 -3.18 -2.38 0.58
N TYR A 42 -1.92 -2.33 1.05
CA TYR A 42 -1.49 -1.37 2.09
C TYR A 42 -2.40 -1.43 3.34
N GLY A 43 -2.75 -2.63 3.77
CA GLY A 43 -3.60 -2.87 4.94
C GLY A 43 -5.11 -2.77 4.71
N HIS A 44 -5.57 -2.41 3.49
CA HIS A 44 -7.00 -2.23 3.18
C HIS A 44 -7.74 -3.54 2.89
N GLY A 45 -7.03 -4.67 2.73
CA GLY A 45 -7.61 -5.96 2.34
C GLY A 45 -7.64 -6.15 0.82
N ALA A 46 -6.61 -6.83 0.28
CA ALA A 46 -6.37 -6.92 -1.17
C ALA A 46 -7.54 -7.47 -1.97
N VAL A 47 -8.21 -8.52 -1.47
CA VAL A 47 -9.33 -9.16 -2.19
C VAL A 47 -10.51 -8.20 -2.38
N GLY A 48 -10.93 -7.48 -1.32
CA GLY A 48 -12.03 -6.52 -1.42
C GLY A 48 -11.70 -5.34 -2.33
N ILE A 49 -10.48 -4.82 -2.21
CA ILE A 49 -9.98 -3.72 -3.04
C ILE A 49 -9.91 -4.12 -4.52
N VAL A 50 -9.38 -5.31 -4.85
CA VAL A 50 -9.25 -5.75 -6.24
C VAL A 50 -10.61 -5.95 -6.90
N LYS A 51 -11.58 -6.54 -6.20
CA LYS A 51 -12.96 -6.68 -6.71
C LYS A 51 -13.57 -5.34 -7.10
N GLU A 52 -13.32 -4.30 -6.31
CA GLU A 52 -13.79 -2.95 -6.63
C GLU A 52 -13.01 -2.31 -7.78
N LEU A 53 -11.69 -2.46 -7.82
CA LEU A 53 -10.85 -1.95 -8.92
C LEU A 53 -11.22 -2.55 -10.26
N ILE A 54 -11.60 -3.84 -10.32
CA ILE A 54 -12.11 -4.48 -11.54
C ILE A 54 -13.40 -3.77 -12.02
N GLN A 55 -14.31 -3.41 -11.13
CA GLN A 55 -15.49 -2.64 -11.48
C GLN A 55 -15.18 -1.23 -11.98
N CYS A 56 -14.03 -0.67 -11.58
CA CYS A 56 -13.49 0.59 -12.11
C CYS A 56 -12.74 0.43 -13.45
N GLY A 57 -12.76 -0.77 -14.06
CA GLY A 57 -12.07 -1.06 -15.33
C GLY A 57 -10.56 -1.21 -15.22
N VAL A 58 -10.03 -1.55 -14.03
CA VAL A 58 -8.63 -1.91 -13.83
C VAL A 58 -8.48 -3.43 -13.97
N SER A 59 -7.58 -3.87 -14.84
CA SER A 59 -7.35 -5.28 -15.16
C SER A 59 -5.93 -5.77 -14.79
N ASP A 60 -5.06 -4.85 -14.39
CA ASP A 60 -3.65 -5.15 -14.11
C ASP A 60 -3.34 -4.82 -12.65
N PHE A 61 -2.78 -5.79 -11.94
CA PHE A 61 -2.48 -5.70 -10.51
C PHE A 61 -1.05 -6.11 -10.22
N ALA A 62 -0.44 -5.49 -9.22
CA ALA A 62 0.92 -5.81 -8.82
C ALA A 62 1.01 -6.12 -7.33
N VAL A 63 1.69 -7.22 -7.04
CA VAL A 63 1.95 -7.74 -5.68
C VAL A 63 3.44 -7.82 -5.41
N ALA A 64 3.84 -8.05 -4.15
CA ALA A 64 5.24 -8.19 -3.79
C ALA A 64 5.72 -9.64 -3.83
N SER A 65 4.85 -10.61 -3.57
CA SER A 65 5.20 -12.02 -3.43
C SER A 65 4.22 -12.95 -4.14
N VAL A 66 4.68 -14.17 -4.42
CA VAL A 66 3.83 -15.22 -5.00
C VAL A 66 2.66 -15.59 -4.05
N ASN A 67 2.87 -15.57 -2.75
CA ASN A 67 1.79 -15.88 -1.79
C ASN A 67 0.64 -14.87 -1.84
N GLU A 68 0.93 -13.57 -2.04
CA GLU A 68 -0.11 -12.56 -2.29
C GLU A 68 -0.87 -12.84 -3.58
N ALA A 69 -0.16 -13.27 -4.63
CA ALA A 69 -0.80 -13.65 -5.90
C ALA A 69 -1.68 -14.90 -5.75
N VAL A 70 -1.20 -15.94 -5.05
CA VAL A 70 -1.97 -17.15 -4.73
C VAL A 70 -3.25 -16.80 -3.95
N GLN A 71 -3.17 -15.91 -2.95
CA GLN A 71 -4.34 -15.44 -2.21
C GLN A 71 -5.41 -14.85 -3.14
N LEU A 72 -4.99 -14.04 -4.11
CA LEU A 72 -5.92 -13.43 -5.07
C LEU A 72 -6.52 -14.47 -6.03
N ARG A 73 -5.73 -15.45 -6.50
CA ARG A 73 -6.25 -16.55 -7.32
C ARG A 73 -7.25 -17.42 -6.57
N HIS A 74 -7.00 -17.72 -5.29
CA HIS A 74 -7.96 -18.44 -4.44
C HIS A 74 -9.25 -17.65 -4.19
N ALA A 75 -9.25 -16.34 -4.41
CA ALA A 75 -10.44 -15.48 -4.34
C ALA A 75 -11.11 -15.24 -5.71
N ASP A 76 -10.79 -16.06 -6.71
CA ASP A 76 -11.32 -16.02 -8.09
C ASP A 76 -11.02 -14.67 -8.81
N ILE A 77 -9.84 -14.11 -8.57
CA ILE A 77 -9.39 -12.91 -9.27
C ILE A 77 -8.61 -13.30 -10.53
N ASP A 78 -9.22 -13.11 -11.71
CA ASP A 78 -8.69 -13.50 -13.02
C ASP A 78 -7.83 -12.43 -13.72
N GLY A 79 -7.68 -11.24 -13.14
CA GLY A 79 -6.87 -10.14 -13.71
C GLY A 79 -5.40 -10.49 -13.89
N ASN A 80 -4.68 -9.68 -14.67
CA ASN A 80 -3.24 -9.78 -14.83
C ASN A 80 -2.56 -9.48 -13.49
N LEU A 81 -1.78 -10.43 -12.97
CA LEU A 81 -1.05 -10.26 -11.71
C LEU A 81 0.45 -10.28 -11.98
N LEU A 82 1.15 -9.21 -11.61
CA LEU A 82 2.60 -9.10 -11.71
C LEU A 82 3.23 -9.15 -10.32
N ILE A 83 4.16 -10.09 -10.09
CA ILE A 83 5.03 -10.09 -8.92
C ILE A 83 6.17 -9.10 -9.18
N LEU A 84 6.24 -8.00 -8.39
CA LEU A 84 7.20 -6.90 -8.60
C LEU A 84 8.64 -7.22 -8.14
N GLY A 85 8.81 -8.27 -7.36
CA GLY A 85 10.06 -8.55 -6.67
C GLY A 85 10.56 -9.99 -6.83
N TYR A 86 11.37 -10.37 -5.85
CA TYR A 86 11.99 -11.67 -5.76
C TYR A 86 10.97 -12.77 -5.45
N THR A 87 11.06 -13.86 -6.19
CA THR A 87 10.43 -15.13 -5.84
C THR A 87 11.55 -16.14 -5.60
N PRO A 88 11.59 -16.84 -4.45
CA PRO A 88 12.52 -17.92 -4.21
C PRO A 88 12.45 -18.99 -5.30
N ASP A 89 13.59 -19.58 -5.64
CA ASP A 89 13.67 -20.58 -6.71
C ASP A 89 12.75 -21.77 -6.47
N GLU A 90 12.56 -22.15 -5.20
CA GLU A 90 11.69 -23.23 -4.74
C GLU A 90 10.18 -22.93 -4.92
N ASN A 91 9.82 -21.67 -5.16
CA ASN A 91 8.44 -21.23 -5.31
C ASN A 91 8.10 -20.81 -6.76
N LEU A 92 9.03 -21.02 -7.72
CA LEU A 92 8.78 -20.68 -9.12
C LEU A 92 7.75 -21.60 -9.80
N ASP A 93 7.54 -22.79 -9.28
CA ASP A 93 6.45 -23.68 -9.68
C ASP A 93 5.07 -23.04 -9.43
N LEU A 94 4.87 -22.39 -8.27
CA LEU A 94 3.64 -21.66 -7.96
C LEU A 94 3.37 -20.50 -8.94
N VAL A 95 4.43 -19.85 -9.45
CA VAL A 95 4.28 -18.81 -10.47
C VAL A 95 3.68 -19.41 -11.76
N VAL A 96 4.19 -20.58 -12.16
CA VAL A 96 3.72 -21.29 -13.37
C VAL A 96 2.30 -21.81 -13.17
N GLU A 97 2.01 -22.43 -12.02
CA GLU A 97 0.70 -23.03 -11.70
C GLU A 97 -0.41 -21.99 -11.62
N THR A 98 -0.13 -20.83 -11.00
CA THR A 98 -1.12 -19.76 -10.82
C THR A 98 -1.28 -18.86 -12.05
N GLY A 99 -0.39 -19.01 -13.06
CA GLY A 99 -0.43 -18.21 -14.28
C GLY A 99 -0.20 -16.72 -14.03
N VAL A 100 0.60 -16.37 -13.01
CA VAL A 100 0.95 -14.98 -12.71
C VAL A 100 2.23 -14.58 -13.44
N GLN A 101 2.41 -13.29 -13.67
CA GLN A 101 3.58 -12.73 -14.32
C GLN A 101 4.72 -12.56 -13.31
N GLN A 102 5.94 -12.88 -13.73
CA GLN A 102 7.14 -12.78 -12.90
C GLN A 102 8.05 -11.64 -13.35
N THR A 103 8.56 -10.87 -12.40
CA THR A 103 9.66 -9.94 -12.65
C THR A 103 10.97 -10.69 -12.73
N LEU A 104 11.71 -10.47 -13.81
CA LEU A 104 13.04 -11.03 -14.03
C LEU A 104 14.11 -9.94 -14.01
N TYR A 105 15.23 -10.24 -13.36
CA TYR A 105 16.41 -9.38 -13.28
C TYR A 105 17.73 -10.18 -13.31
N SER A 106 17.65 -11.47 -13.64
CA SER A 106 18.81 -12.32 -13.90
C SER A 106 18.53 -13.39 -14.96
N LEU A 107 19.52 -13.74 -15.72
CA LEU A 107 19.44 -14.84 -16.71
C LEU A 107 19.25 -16.20 -16.02
N GLN A 108 19.89 -16.41 -14.86
CA GLN A 108 19.79 -17.65 -14.12
C GLN A 108 18.35 -17.94 -13.69
N GLN A 109 17.67 -16.96 -13.09
CA GLN A 109 16.27 -17.12 -12.70
C GLN A 109 15.36 -17.37 -13.91
N ALA A 110 15.62 -16.68 -15.03
CA ALA A 110 14.89 -16.90 -16.28
C ALA A 110 15.06 -18.34 -16.81
N GLN A 111 16.28 -18.87 -16.78
CA GLN A 111 16.56 -20.24 -17.20
C GLN A 111 15.83 -21.28 -16.32
N LEU A 112 15.80 -21.05 -15.02
CA LEU A 112 15.09 -21.93 -14.09
C LEU A 112 13.58 -21.87 -14.33
N LEU A 113 12.99 -20.67 -14.41
CA LEU A 113 11.57 -20.49 -14.70
C LEU A 113 11.19 -21.11 -16.05
N GLN A 114 12.00 -20.91 -17.10
CA GLN A 114 11.86 -21.57 -18.41
C GLN A 114 11.79 -23.09 -18.27
N SER A 115 12.70 -23.68 -17.47
CA SER A 115 12.75 -25.13 -17.32
C SER A 115 11.53 -25.71 -16.61
N ILE A 116 10.99 -24.97 -15.62
CA ILE A 116 9.77 -25.35 -14.89
C ILE A 116 8.54 -25.18 -15.80
N ALA A 117 8.43 -24.06 -16.49
CA ALA A 117 7.34 -23.79 -17.43
C ALA A 117 7.28 -24.84 -18.57
N ALA A 118 8.42 -25.21 -19.13
CA ALA A 118 8.51 -26.26 -20.14
C ALA A 118 8.04 -27.64 -19.64
N LYS A 119 8.40 -28.02 -18.40
CA LYS A 119 7.94 -29.29 -17.80
C LYS A 119 6.42 -29.33 -17.60
N GLN A 120 5.80 -28.19 -17.39
CA GLN A 120 4.35 -28.07 -17.19
C GLN A 120 3.59 -27.73 -18.48
N ASP A 121 4.27 -27.67 -19.62
CA ASP A 121 3.71 -27.25 -20.92
C ASP A 121 2.96 -25.90 -20.83
N ARG A 122 3.57 -24.94 -20.14
CA ARG A 122 3.02 -23.61 -19.91
C ARG A 122 3.92 -22.51 -20.49
N VAL A 123 3.32 -21.35 -20.73
CA VAL A 123 4.03 -20.10 -21.06
C VAL A 123 3.79 -19.10 -19.97
N VAL A 124 4.85 -18.52 -19.42
CA VAL A 124 4.80 -17.52 -18.33
C VAL A 124 5.09 -16.14 -18.90
N GLY A 125 4.19 -15.18 -18.61
CA GLY A 125 4.45 -13.77 -18.87
C GLY A 125 5.54 -13.23 -17.94
N VAL A 126 6.48 -12.46 -18.48
CA VAL A 126 7.58 -11.92 -17.69
C VAL A 126 7.79 -10.43 -17.96
N HIS A 127 8.13 -9.69 -16.90
CA HIS A 127 8.55 -8.30 -17.00
C HIS A 127 10.02 -8.17 -16.59
N LEU A 128 10.81 -7.49 -17.41
CA LEU A 128 12.21 -7.21 -17.11
C LEU A 128 12.30 -6.03 -16.15
N LYS A 129 13.05 -6.18 -15.06
CA LYS A 129 13.37 -5.08 -14.16
C LYS A 129 14.72 -4.49 -14.52
N VAL A 130 14.77 -3.18 -14.71
CA VAL A 130 16.00 -2.42 -14.99
C VAL A 130 16.33 -1.54 -13.78
N ASP A 131 17.57 -1.58 -13.35
CA ASP A 131 18.08 -0.65 -12.34
C ASP A 131 18.68 0.60 -13.01
N THR A 132 18.02 1.72 -12.78
CA THR A 132 18.43 3.02 -13.30
C THR A 132 19.03 3.94 -12.23
N GLY A 133 19.25 3.41 -11.01
CA GLY A 133 19.84 4.18 -9.91
C GLY A 133 19.11 4.07 -8.58
N MET A 134 18.19 3.11 -8.41
CA MET A 134 17.64 2.77 -7.11
C MET A 134 18.48 1.75 -6.35
N HIS A 135 19.30 0.97 -7.07
CA HIS A 135 20.24 -0.02 -6.53
C HIS A 135 19.61 -1.07 -5.60
N ARG A 136 18.43 -1.55 -6.01
CA ARG A 136 17.70 -2.59 -5.26
C ARG A 136 17.62 -3.90 -6.01
N LEU A 137 17.08 -3.90 -7.20
CA LEU A 137 16.93 -5.03 -8.11
C LEU A 137 16.93 -4.52 -9.55
N GLY A 138 17.45 -5.29 -10.50
CA GLY A 138 17.35 -4.97 -11.92
C GLY A 138 18.60 -5.30 -12.72
N PHE A 139 18.42 -5.47 -14.02
CA PHE A 139 19.53 -5.44 -14.98
C PHE A 139 20.13 -4.04 -15.02
N THR A 140 21.46 -3.98 -15.17
CA THR A 140 22.19 -2.71 -15.38
C THR A 140 22.21 -2.35 -16.86
N ASP A 141 22.71 -1.16 -17.21
CA ASP A 141 22.85 -0.71 -18.59
C ASP A 141 24.10 -1.27 -19.30
N GLU A 142 24.75 -2.25 -18.71
CA GLU A 142 25.90 -2.95 -19.27
C GLU A 142 25.53 -3.88 -20.44
N GLU A 143 26.45 -4.07 -21.36
CA GLU A 143 26.26 -4.92 -22.56
C GLU A 143 25.90 -6.36 -22.18
N ILE A 144 26.48 -6.91 -21.12
CA ILE A 144 26.16 -8.24 -20.61
C ILE A 144 24.68 -8.41 -20.23
N SER A 145 24.04 -7.33 -19.76
CA SER A 145 22.60 -7.33 -19.44
C SER A 145 21.75 -7.39 -20.71
N VAL A 146 22.14 -6.65 -21.75
CA VAL A 146 21.42 -6.66 -23.04
C VAL A 146 21.53 -8.04 -23.69
N GLU A 147 22.70 -8.68 -23.66
CA GLU A 147 22.88 -10.06 -24.12
C GLU A 147 22.05 -11.08 -23.32
N ALA A 148 21.99 -10.92 -22.00
CA ALA A 148 21.16 -11.77 -21.16
C ALA A 148 19.67 -11.64 -21.52
N ILE A 149 19.19 -10.41 -21.75
CA ILE A 149 17.82 -10.15 -22.16
C ILE A 149 17.49 -10.74 -23.53
N ALA A 150 18.42 -10.65 -24.49
CA ALA A 150 18.26 -11.30 -25.80
C ALA A 150 18.10 -12.84 -25.67
N LYS A 151 18.86 -13.47 -24.76
CA LYS A 151 18.69 -14.89 -24.45
C LYS A 151 17.35 -15.20 -23.81
N ILE A 152 16.86 -14.35 -22.90
CA ILE A 152 15.54 -14.49 -22.27
C ILE A 152 14.42 -14.37 -23.31
N ALA A 153 14.50 -13.39 -24.21
CA ALA A 153 13.53 -13.19 -25.27
C ALA A 153 13.40 -14.37 -26.25
N ALA A 154 14.47 -15.19 -26.38
CA ALA A 154 14.49 -16.39 -27.20
C ALA A 154 13.95 -17.66 -26.48
N MET A 155 13.57 -17.58 -25.20
CA MET A 155 13.07 -18.70 -24.40
C MET A 155 11.60 -19.02 -24.77
N PRO A 156 11.27 -20.23 -25.27
CA PRO A 156 9.95 -20.50 -25.85
C PRO A 156 8.80 -20.52 -24.81
N ASN A 157 9.11 -20.81 -23.55
CA ASN A 157 8.10 -20.87 -22.49
C ASN A 157 8.07 -19.58 -21.62
N LEU A 158 8.80 -18.52 -22.03
CA LEU A 158 8.70 -17.20 -21.44
C LEU A 158 8.19 -16.20 -22.48
N LYS A 159 7.17 -15.44 -22.12
CA LYS A 159 6.65 -14.37 -22.96
C LYS A 159 7.06 -13.02 -22.37
N LEU A 160 7.94 -12.32 -23.07
CA LEU A 160 8.37 -10.99 -22.65
C LEU A 160 7.23 -9.98 -22.86
N GLU A 161 6.56 -9.60 -21.78
CA GLU A 161 5.39 -8.73 -21.81
C GLU A 161 5.71 -7.28 -21.44
N GLY A 162 6.73 -7.06 -20.60
CA GLY A 162 7.06 -5.70 -20.19
C GLY A 162 8.49 -5.49 -19.73
N VAL A 163 8.84 -4.21 -19.62
CA VAL A 163 10.10 -3.75 -19.03
C VAL A 163 9.83 -2.54 -18.15
N PHE A 164 10.47 -2.49 -16.97
CA PHE A 164 10.23 -1.41 -16.04
C PHE A 164 11.43 -1.04 -15.19
N SER A 165 11.40 0.19 -14.70
CA SER A 165 12.29 0.67 -13.65
C SER A 165 11.50 1.26 -12.47
N HIS A 166 12.18 1.84 -11.50
CA HIS A 166 11.55 2.47 -10.34
C HIS A 166 12.34 3.70 -9.89
N PHE A 167 11.63 4.79 -9.67
CA PHE A 167 12.22 6.02 -9.17
C PHE A 167 12.58 5.92 -7.68
N ALA A 168 13.72 6.46 -7.33
CA ALA A 168 14.16 6.60 -5.95
C ALA A 168 13.59 7.85 -5.25
N GLY A 169 13.27 8.91 -6.02
CA GLY A 169 12.86 10.19 -5.45
C GLY A 169 11.94 10.99 -6.37
N SER A 170 10.91 10.34 -6.96
CA SER A 170 9.91 11.04 -7.79
C SER A 170 8.91 11.88 -6.98
N ASP A 171 8.93 11.74 -5.67
CA ASP A 171 8.11 12.44 -4.68
C ASP A 171 8.88 13.52 -3.90
N MET A 172 10.14 13.79 -4.29
CA MET A 172 10.97 14.83 -3.69
C MET A 172 10.73 16.20 -4.35
N ALA A 173 11.11 17.28 -3.68
CA ALA A 173 11.09 18.63 -4.23
C ALA A 173 12.09 18.79 -5.40
N ASP A 174 13.28 18.19 -5.26
CA ASP A 174 14.27 18.13 -6.34
C ASP A 174 14.11 16.83 -7.13
N LEU A 175 13.66 16.96 -8.38
CA LEU A 175 13.45 15.88 -9.33
C LEU A 175 14.66 15.58 -10.21
N SER A 176 15.80 16.24 -10.02
CA SER A 176 16.98 16.06 -10.88
C SER A 176 17.43 14.61 -10.94
N GLY A 177 17.51 13.93 -9.78
CA GLY A 177 17.85 12.51 -9.69
C GLY A 177 16.83 11.61 -10.42
N ALA A 178 15.55 11.91 -10.30
CA ALA A 178 14.50 11.16 -11.01
C ALA A 178 14.59 11.35 -12.54
N ARG A 179 14.88 12.56 -13.02
CA ARG A 179 15.11 12.81 -14.46
C ARG A 179 16.33 12.06 -15.00
N ILE A 180 17.43 12.01 -14.24
CA ILE A 180 18.61 11.19 -14.60
C ILE A 180 18.20 9.70 -14.72
N GLN A 181 17.42 9.17 -13.78
CA GLN A 181 16.91 7.80 -13.87
C GLN A 181 16.04 7.57 -15.11
N LEU A 182 15.19 8.55 -15.45
CA LEU A 182 14.35 8.49 -16.64
C LEU A 182 15.17 8.44 -17.93
N GLU A 183 16.18 9.29 -18.06
CA GLU A 183 17.06 9.30 -19.24
C GLU A 183 17.87 7.99 -19.36
N ARG A 184 18.34 7.42 -18.25
CA ARG A 184 18.96 6.11 -18.24
C ARG A 184 18.00 5.00 -18.70
N PHE A 185 16.74 5.06 -18.28
CA PHE A 185 15.73 4.10 -18.71
C PHE A 185 15.46 4.21 -20.21
N LYS A 186 15.29 5.42 -20.75
CA LYS A 186 15.13 5.66 -22.19
C LYS A 186 16.31 5.15 -23.00
N ALA A 187 17.54 5.47 -22.57
CA ALA A 187 18.75 4.98 -23.20
C ALA A 187 18.83 3.46 -23.22
N PHE A 188 18.43 2.80 -22.13
CA PHE A 188 18.38 1.33 -22.06
C PHE A 188 17.35 0.76 -23.02
N LEU A 189 16.17 1.35 -23.13
CA LEU A 189 15.15 0.94 -24.11
C LEU A 189 15.67 1.06 -25.55
N SER A 190 16.38 2.14 -25.89
CA SER A 190 16.99 2.30 -27.20
C SER A 190 18.01 1.20 -27.52
N LYS A 191 18.85 0.82 -26.55
CA LYS A 191 19.79 -0.31 -26.71
C LYS A 191 19.07 -1.64 -27.00
N LEU A 192 17.91 -1.88 -26.38
CA LEU A 192 17.10 -3.07 -26.67
C LEU A 192 16.51 -3.02 -28.09
N GLU A 193 15.99 -1.87 -28.50
CA GLU A 193 15.42 -1.65 -29.84
C GLU A 193 16.49 -1.81 -30.95
N GLU A 194 17.71 -1.31 -30.76
CA GLU A 194 18.85 -1.49 -31.65
C GLU A 194 19.24 -2.98 -31.85
N ARG A 195 18.94 -3.82 -30.87
CA ARG A 195 19.10 -5.28 -30.93
C ARG A 195 17.88 -6.02 -31.49
N GLY A 196 16.87 -5.28 -31.99
CA GLY A 196 15.63 -5.84 -32.51
C GLY A 196 14.69 -6.39 -31.46
N LEU A 197 14.88 -6.03 -30.18
CA LEU A 197 14.03 -6.45 -29.06
C LEU A 197 12.93 -5.40 -28.83
N SER A 198 11.73 -5.71 -29.30
CA SER A 198 10.54 -4.90 -29.04
C SER A 198 9.79 -5.44 -27.82
N ILE A 199 9.60 -4.61 -26.79
CA ILE A 199 8.89 -4.99 -25.56
C ILE A 199 7.55 -4.24 -25.52
N PRO A 200 6.41 -4.95 -25.40
CA PRO A 200 5.08 -4.35 -25.54
C PRO A 200 4.76 -3.28 -24.52
N LEU A 201 5.12 -3.49 -23.24
CA LEU A 201 4.77 -2.62 -22.15
C LEU A 201 6.00 -2.02 -21.45
N ARG A 202 6.09 -0.71 -21.46
CA ARG A 202 7.13 0.03 -20.73
C ARG A 202 6.48 0.78 -19.58
N HIS A 203 7.04 0.67 -18.38
CA HIS A 203 6.47 1.37 -17.24
C HIS A 203 7.52 1.79 -16.21
N MET A 204 7.42 3.03 -15.73
CA MET A 204 8.34 3.56 -14.73
C MET A 204 7.63 4.34 -13.63
N SER A 205 6.54 5.05 -13.95
CA SER A 205 5.81 5.92 -13.03
C SER A 205 5.19 5.17 -11.86
N ASN A 206 5.61 5.52 -10.65
CA ASN A 206 4.95 5.22 -9.40
C ASN A 206 3.99 6.37 -9.01
N SER A 207 3.39 6.35 -7.83
CA SER A 207 2.47 7.39 -7.37
C SER A 207 3.06 8.81 -7.44
N GLY A 208 4.32 9.00 -7.03
CA GLY A 208 4.99 10.31 -7.11
C GLY A 208 5.21 10.78 -8.55
N ALA A 209 5.65 9.88 -9.43
CA ALA A 209 5.90 10.22 -10.82
C ALA A 209 4.62 10.49 -11.63
N ILE A 210 3.49 9.85 -11.30
CA ILE A 210 2.18 10.16 -11.90
C ILE A 210 1.84 11.64 -11.71
N VAL A 211 2.21 12.22 -10.57
CA VAL A 211 1.96 13.64 -10.27
C VAL A 211 3.04 14.53 -10.86
N ASN A 212 4.31 14.22 -10.59
CA ASN A 212 5.42 15.16 -10.75
C ASN A 212 6.21 14.99 -12.06
N LEU A 213 6.10 13.85 -12.78
CA LEU A 213 6.93 13.49 -13.94
C LEU A 213 6.08 12.93 -15.07
N LYS A 214 5.28 13.79 -15.70
CA LYS A 214 4.39 13.38 -16.81
C LYS A 214 5.15 12.75 -18.00
N GLU A 215 6.39 13.17 -18.21
CA GLU A 215 7.29 12.62 -19.24
C GLU A 215 7.71 11.14 -19.00
N ALA A 216 7.42 10.59 -17.81
CA ALA A 216 7.71 9.21 -17.45
C ALA A 216 6.51 8.26 -17.59
N GLU A 217 5.42 8.69 -18.20
CA GLU A 217 4.16 7.94 -18.24
C GLU A 217 4.25 6.65 -19.07
N PHE A 218 4.93 6.55 -20.16
CA PHE A 218 5.03 5.37 -21.02
C PHE A 218 3.68 4.68 -21.31
N ASP A 219 3.69 3.31 -21.37
CA ASP A 219 2.50 2.51 -21.71
C ASP A 219 1.63 2.19 -20.48
N MET A 220 2.20 2.28 -19.27
CA MET A 220 1.54 1.89 -18.03
C MET A 220 2.09 2.66 -16.83
N VAL A 221 1.21 3.02 -15.89
CA VAL A 221 1.56 3.63 -14.60
C VAL A 221 1.25 2.71 -13.43
N ARG A 222 1.95 2.89 -12.31
CA ARG A 222 1.82 2.03 -11.12
C ARG A 222 1.40 2.83 -9.88
N PRO A 223 0.15 3.29 -9.81
CA PRO A 223 -0.35 3.89 -8.59
C PRO A 223 -0.41 2.84 -7.47
N GLY A 224 0.04 3.24 -6.29
CA GLY A 224 -0.14 2.54 -5.03
C GLY A 224 -0.89 3.45 -4.07
N LEU A 225 -0.18 4.31 -3.35
CA LEU A 225 -0.74 5.17 -2.33
C LEU A 225 -1.84 6.11 -2.82
N LEU A 226 -1.74 6.61 -4.07
CA LEU A 226 -2.79 7.44 -4.68
C LEU A 226 -4.14 6.72 -4.75
N LEU A 227 -4.15 5.39 -4.98
CA LEU A 227 -5.39 4.60 -4.97
C LEU A 227 -6.10 4.68 -3.62
N PHE A 228 -5.31 4.73 -2.54
CA PHE A 228 -5.82 4.74 -1.17
C PHE A 228 -6.07 6.14 -0.62
N GLY A 229 -5.96 7.17 -1.47
CA GLY A 229 -6.33 8.53 -1.12
C GLY A 229 -5.26 9.32 -0.39
N HIS A 230 -3.99 8.97 -0.57
CA HIS A 230 -2.88 9.64 0.09
C HIS A 230 -1.81 10.06 -0.90
N TYR A 231 -1.19 11.21 -0.64
CA TYR A 231 -0.04 11.68 -1.39
C TYR A 231 1.25 11.03 -0.86
N PRO A 232 2.20 10.64 -1.75
CA PRO A 232 3.49 10.07 -1.34
C PRO A 232 4.32 11.02 -0.46
N SER A 233 4.18 12.32 -0.67
CA SER A 233 4.80 13.38 0.11
C SER A 233 4.01 14.68 -0.01
N PRO A 234 4.25 15.68 0.85
CA PRO A 234 3.65 17.01 0.69
C PRO A 234 3.95 17.68 -0.65
N GLN A 235 5.10 17.35 -1.28
CA GLN A 235 5.52 17.88 -2.58
C GLN A 235 4.71 17.31 -3.76
N CYS A 236 3.96 16.24 -3.54
CA CYS A 236 3.04 15.68 -4.52
C CYS A 236 1.63 16.27 -4.45
N GLN A 237 1.35 17.16 -3.49
CA GLN A 237 0.07 17.85 -3.46
C GLN A 237 0.01 18.87 -4.58
N THR A 238 -0.94 18.72 -5.49
CA THR A 238 -1.10 19.57 -6.66
C THR A 238 -2.57 19.97 -6.84
N PRO A 239 -2.85 21.22 -7.25
CA PRO A 239 -4.20 21.61 -7.63
C PRO A 239 -4.72 20.71 -8.76
N GLY A 240 -5.97 20.27 -8.65
CA GLY A 240 -6.62 19.41 -9.66
C GLY A 240 -6.40 17.92 -9.50
N LEU A 241 -5.83 17.47 -8.38
CA LEU A 241 -5.85 16.09 -7.93
C LEU A 241 -6.51 16.06 -6.54
N ASP A 242 -7.76 15.64 -6.47
CA ASP A 242 -8.54 15.54 -5.23
C ASP A 242 -8.57 14.07 -4.76
N LEU A 243 -7.82 13.75 -3.73
CA LEU A 243 -7.74 12.40 -3.19
C LEU A 243 -8.56 12.26 -1.91
N GLN A 244 -9.29 11.16 -1.79
CA GLN A 244 -10.10 10.85 -0.63
C GLN A 244 -9.54 9.62 0.10
N PRO A 245 -9.17 9.73 1.40
CA PRO A 245 -8.73 8.58 2.19
C PRO A 245 -9.76 7.45 2.16
N VAL A 246 -9.31 6.25 1.77
CA VAL A 246 -10.16 5.06 1.62
C VAL A 246 -10.37 4.37 2.96
N MET A 247 -9.42 4.45 3.89
CA MET A 247 -9.50 3.79 5.19
C MET A 247 -9.77 4.78 6.32
N THR A 248 -10.73 4.43 7.18
CA THR A 248 -10.91 5.06 8.50
C THR A 248 -10.86 3.99 9.57
N VAL A 249 -9.87 4.07 10.47
CA VAL A 249 -9.76 3.15 11.63
C VAL A 249 -10.53 3.74 12.79
N LYS A 250 -11.43 2.93 13.32
CA LYS A 250 -12.35 3.30 14.40
C LYS A 250 -12.25 2.33 15.57
N SER A 251 -12.60 2.85 16.75
CA SER A 251 -12.72 2.08 17.97
C SER A 251 -13.88 2.63 18.82
N LYS A 252 -13.97 2.21 20.08
CA LYS A 252 -14.97 2.69 21.04
C LYS A 252 -14.32 3.03 22.36
N VAL A 253 -14.94 3.90 23.13
CA VAL A 253 -14.60 4.08 24.55
C VAL A 253 -15.02 2.80 25.30
N ALA A 254 -14.04 2.03 25.78
CA ALA A 254 -14.31 0.78 26.52
C ALA A 254 -14.51 1.01 28.01
N HIS A 255 -13.85 2.02 28.57
CA HIS A 255 -13.93 2.37 29.99
C HIS A 255 -13.68 3.85 30.19
N LEU A 256 -14.32 4.42 31.19
CA LEU A 256 -14.19 5.82 31.54
C LEU A 256 -14.10 5.97 33.08
N HIS A 257 -13.08 6.65 33.54
CA HIS A 257 -12.89 6.89 34.99
C HIS A 257 -12.19 8.21 35.26
N VAL A 258 -12.23 8.65 36.52
CA VAL A 258 -11.48 9.82 36.95
C VAL A 258 -10.21 9.39 37.64
N VAL A 259 -9.09 9.90 37.19
CA VAL A 259 -7.75 9.71 37.79
C VAL A 259 -7.51 10.89 38.72
N PRO A 260 -7.29 10.67 40.05
CA PRO A 260 -7.01 11.74 41.00
C PRO A 260 -5.71 12.47 40.69
N ALA A 261 -5.59 13.71 41.14
CA ALA A 261 -4.36 14.48 41.07
C ALA A 261 -3.17 13.73 41.70
N GLY A 262 -2.02 13.70 41.02
CA GLY A 262 -0.80 12.98 41.41
C GLY A 262 -0.77 11.53 41.04
N GLU A 263 -1.86 10.90 40.61
CA GLU A 263 -1.91 9.52 40.16
C GLU A 263 -1.38 9.39 38.74
N GLY A 264 -0.78 8.21 38.46
CA GLY A 264 -0.19 7.93 37.14
C GLY A 264 -1.08 7.07 36.26
N VAL A 265 -0.97 7.23 34.94
CA VAL A 265 -1.70 6.44 33.95
C VAL A 265 -0.74 5.51 33.22
N SER A 266 -1.15 4.23 33.02
CA SER A 266 -0.46 3.20 32.26
C SER A 266 0.89 2.78 32.81
N TYR A 267 1.57 1.89 32.07
CA TYR A 267 2.89 1.36 32.44
C TYR A 267 3.93 2.46 32.65
N GLY A 268 4.67 2.38 33.76
CA GLY A 268 5.73 3.31 34.09
C GLY A 268 5.24 4.69 34.53
N HIS A 269 3.93 4.93 34.56
CA HIS A 269 3.33 6.20 35.01
C HIS A 269 3.99 7.43 34.36
N THR A 270 4.23 7.35 33.04
CA THR A 270 4.86 8.42 32.27
C THR A 270 3.99 9.68 32.12
N PHE A 271 2.70 9.51 32.32
CA PHE A 271 1.76 10.61 32.52
C PHE A 271 1.28 10.60 33.99
N ARG A 272 1.19 11.78 34.61
CA ARG A 272 0.58 11.99 35.93
C ARG A 272 -0.45 13.10 35.84
N ALA A 273 -1.63 12.84 36.37
CA ALA A 273 -2.70 13.83 36.43
C ALA A 273 -2.33 15.01 37.35
N GLU A 274 -2.37 16.24 36.88
CA GLU A 274 -2.11 17.46 37.69
C GLU A 274 -3.33 17.85 38.50
N LYS A 275 -4.50 17.56 38.01
CA LYS A 275 -5.82 17.73 38.62
C LYS A 275 -6.63 16.44 38.44
N PRO A 276 -7.80 16.27 39.08
CA PRO A 276 -8.67 15.13 38.72
C PRO A 276 -9.02 15.17 37.23
N GLU A 277 -8.66 14.11 36.49
CA GLU A 277 -8.82 14.05 35.03
C GLU A 277 -9.66 12.85 34.61
N ARG A 278 -10.55 13.06 33.63
CA ARG A 278 -11.35 11.99 33.01
C ARG A 278 -10.52 11.30 31.93
N ILE A 279 -10.26 10.03 32.14
CA ILE A 279 -9.46 9.22 31.22
C ILE A 279 -10.36 8.15 30.57
N ALA A 280 -10.36 8.12 29.24
CA ALA A 280 -11.01 7.08 28.47
C ALA A 280 -9.98 6.01 28.03
N THR A 281 -10.35 4.76 28.21
CA THR A 281 -9.58 3.59 27.69
C THR A 281 -10.17 3.19 26.35
N VAL A 282 -9.30 3.11 25.34
CA VAL A 282 -9.65 2.76 23.97
C VAL A 282 -8.99 1.42 23.61
N PRO A 283 -9.75 0.40 23.14
CA PRO A 283 -9.23 -0.95 22.92
C PRO A 283 -8.50 -1.08 21.57
N ILE A 284 -7.42 -0.31 21.43
CA ILE A 284 -6.43 -0.41 20.37
C ILE A 284 -5.04 -0.26 20.97
N GLY A 285 -4.09 -1.09 20.55
CA GLY A 285 -2.72 -1.06 21.03
C GLY A 285 -1.71 -1.55 19.98
N TYR A 286 -0.47 -1.80 20.43
CA TYR A 286 0.59 -2.10 19.47
C TYR A 286 0.43 -3.47 18.78
N ALA A 287 -0.33 -4.39 19.33
CA ALA A 287 -0.68 -5.64 18.65
C ALA A 287 -1.74 -5.47 17.56
N ASP A 288 -2.39 -4.31 17.50
CA ASP A 288 -3.31 -3.91 16.44
C ASP A 288 -2.61 -3.11 15.31
N GLY A 289 -1.35 -2.70 15.53
CA GLY A 289 -0.61 -1.80 14.65
C GLY A 289 -0.56 -0.35 15.17
N PHE A 290 -1.16 -0.04 16.30
CA PHE A 290 -1.06 1.27 16.95
C PHE A 290 0.23 1.35 17.77
N SER A 291 1.30 1.82 17.14
CA SER A 291 2.67 1.70 17.63
C SER A 291 2.88 2.30 19.03
N ARG A 292 3.69 1.60 19.85
CA ARG A 292 4.09 2.08 21.18
C ARG A 292 4.94 3.36 21.14
N ILE A 293 5.57 3.67 20.02
CA ILE A 293 6.34 4.92 19.82
C ILE A 293 5.44 6.17 19.91
N LEU A 294 4.14 6.02 19.70
CA LEU A 294 3.14 7.08 19.83
C LEU A 294 2.92 7.49 21.29
N SER A 295 3.42 6.71 22.27
CA SER A 295 3.34 7.07 23.68
C SER A 295 4.01 8.41 23.94
N ASN A 296 3.33 9.28 24.66
CA ASN A 296 3.83 10.61 25.04
C ASN A 296 4.19 11.54 23.87
N GLN A 297 3.70 11.24 22.67
CA GLN A 297 3.77 12.17 21.54
C GLN A 297 2.62 13.19 21.62
N PRO A 298 2.77 14.40 21.04
CA PRO A 298 1.72 15.40 20.96
C PRO A 298 0.64 14.98 19.94
N LEU A 299 -0.02 13.88 20.22
CA LEU A 299 -1.02 13.25 19.38
C LEU A 299 -2.23 12.87 20.24
N GLY A 300 -3.39 12.78 19.62
CA GLY A 300 -4.62 12.33 20.25
C GLY A 300 -5.48 11.49 19.34
N LEU A 301 -6.62 11.08 19.83
CA LEU A 301 -7.67 10.39 19.07
C LEU A 301 -8.91 11.28 19.02
N LYS A 302 -9.73 11.14 17.98
CA LYS A 302 -10.94 11.97 17.85
C LYS A 302 -12.15 11.30 18.52
N ILE A 303 -12.83 12.08 19.39
CA ILE A 303 -14.09 11.69 20.04
C ILE A 303 -15.02 12.91 19.94
N HIS A 304 -16.25 12.73 19.49
CA HIS A 304 -17.23 13.82 19.27
C HIS A 304 -16.70 14.98 18.41
N GLY A 305 -15.78 14.68 17.46
CA GLY A 305 -15.14 15.70 16.61
C GLY A 305 -13.93 16.40 17.23
N GLU A 306 -13.71 16.26 18.54
CA GLU A 306 -12.61 16.87 19.29
C GLU A 306 -11.43 15.91 19.46
N VAL A 307 -10.21 16.44 19.60
CA VAL A 307 -9.00 15.63 19.80
C VAL A 307 -8.74 15.42 21.29
N ALA A 308 -8.87 14.18 21.74
CA ALA A 308 -8.51 13.71 23.07
C ALA A 308 -7.03 13.31 23.10
N PRO A 309 -6.14 14.01 23.83
CA PRO A 309 -4.71 13.71 23.87
C PRO A 309 -4.43 12.31 24.40
N LEU A 310 -3.47 11.60 23.78
CA LEU A 310 -2.91 10.35 24.30
C LEU A 310 -2.19 10.61 25.62
N VAL A 311 -2.42 9.74 26.61
CA VAL A 311 -1.80 9.83 27.94
C VAL A 311 -1.24 8.49 28.37
N GLY A 312 -0.02 8.53 28.90
CA GLY A 312 0.71 7.34 29.31
C GLY A 312 1.18 6.46 28.15
N ASN A 313 1.70 5.29 28.47
CA ASN A 313 2.24 4.37 27.47
C ASN A 313 1.14 3.57 26.77
N VAL A 314 1.22 3.46 25.44
CA VAL A 314 0.39 2.54 24.65
C VAL A 314 0.70 1.10 25.08
N CYS A 315 -0.35 0.34 25.39
CA CYS A 315 -0.29 -1.06 25.80
C CYS A 315 -0.42 -1.99 24.59
N MET A 316 -0.39 -3.31 24.83
CA MET A 316 -0.57 -4.31 23.78
C MET A 316 -1.92 -4.17 23.08
N ASP A 317 -3.00 -3.98 23.86
CA ASP A 317 -4.39 -4.03 23.41
C ASP A 317 -5.18 -2.76 23.70
N TYR A 318 -4.58 -1.76 24.38
CA TYR A 318 -5.25 -0.55 24.81
C TYR A 318 -4.33 0.67 24.71
N CYS A 319 -4.95 1.83 24.51
CA CYS A 319 -4.37 3.11 24.81
C CYS A 319 -5.34 3.96 25.62
N MET A 320 -4.86 5.04 26.24
CA MET A 320 -5.65 5.93 27.07
C MET A 320 -5.58 7.33 26.50
N VAL A 321 -6.71 8.04 26.58
CA VAL A 321 -6.83 9.44 26.16
C VAL A 321 -7.48 10.27 27.27
N ASN A 322 -7.04 11.52 27.39
CA ASN A 322 -7.64 12.47 28.32
C ASN A 322 -8.86 13.13 27.67
N VAL A 323 -10.03 12.92 28.25
CA VAL A 323 -11.31 13.46 27.78
C VAL A 323 -11.89 14.51 28.74
N SER A 324 -11.07 15.08 29.63
CA SER A 324 -11.53 16.06 30.62
C SER A 324 -12.19 17.30 30.01
N GLU A 325 -11.68 17.71 28.85
CA GLU A 325 -12.18 18.90 28.13
C GLU A 325 -13.26 18.57 27.08
N ILE A 326 -13.60 17.29 26.89
CA ILE A 326 -14.64 16.85 25.95
C ILE A 326 -15.89 16.49 26.76
N PRO A 327 -16.97 17.27 26.66
CA PRO A 327 -18.18 17.00 27.41
C PRO A 327 -18.88 15.72 26.96
N ASP A 328 -19.67 15.17 27.86
CA ASP A 328 -20.63 14.07 27.58
C ASP A 328 -20.08 12.79 26.99
N VAL A 329 -18.76 12.58 27.04
CA VAL A 329 -18.16 11.30 26.63
C VAL A 329 -18.67 10.17 27.52
N VAL A 330 -19.15 9.08 26.91
CA VAL A 330 -19.64 7.89 27.60
C VAL A 330 -19.00 6.62 27.04
N VAL A 331 -19.09 5.52 27.80
CA VAL A 331 -18.66 4.19 27.33
C VAL A 331 -19.52 3.80 26.12
N GLY A 332 -18.88 3.33 25.06
CA GLY A 332 -19.49 2.97 23.79
C GLY A 332 -19.38 4.04 22.71
N ASP A 333 -19.00 5.26 23.04
CA ASP A 333 -18.78 6.33 22.06
C ASP A 333 -17.74 5.95 21.03
N GLU A 334 -17.96 6.35 19.77
CA GLU A 334 -17.02 6.11 18.67
C GLU A 334 -15.74 6.93 18.85
N VAL A 335 -14.64 6.30 18.58
CA VAL A 335 -13.31 6.91 18.58
C VAL A 335 -12.70 6.75 17.19
N ILE A 336 -12.36 7.86 16.53
CA ILE A 336 -11.62 7.82 15.26
C ILE A 336 -10.13 7.84 15.59
N ILE A 337 -9.44 6.79 15.15
CA ILE A 337 -7.98 6.65 15.30
C ILE A 337 -7.30 7.48 14.21
N TYR A 338 -7.53 7.16 12.93
CA TYR A 338 -7.15 7.95 11.77
C TYR A 338 -8.09 7.69 10.59
N GLY A 339 -8.10 8.59 9.61
CA GLY A 339 -8.93 8.51 8.40
C GLY A 339 -9.22 9.89 7.83
N LYS A 340 -10.37 10.04 7.18
CA LYS A 340 -10.76 11.30 6.51
C LYS A 340 -10.75 12.51 7.46
N GLU A 341 -11.24 12.34 8.67
CA GLU A 341 -11.34 13.43 9.64
C GLU A 341 -10.09 13.61 10.53
N HIS A 342 -9.21 12.62 10.55
CA HIS A 342 -7.99 12.60 11.36
C HIS A 342 -6.85 12.03 10.57
N PRO A 343 -6.04 12.86 9.84
CA PRO A 343 -5.09 12.39 8.84
C PRO A 343 -4.04 11.45 9.38
N VAL A 344 -3.81 10.33 8.68
CA VAL A 344 -2.78 9.33 9.02
C VAL A 344 -1.37 9.93 8.99
N GLU A 345 -1.16 11.00 8.25
CA GLU A 345 0.09 11.75 8.15
C GLU A 345 0.54 12.32 9.51
N GLN A 346 -0.40 12.65 10.41
CA GLN A 346 -0.07 13.10 11.77
C GLN A 346 0.56 11.95 12.59
N PHE A 347 0.05 10.73 12.42
CA PHE A 347 0.60 9.53 13.06
C PHE A 347 1.98 9.18 12.48
N ALA A 348 2.14 9.27 11.16
CA ALA A 348 3.41 9.07 10.50
C ALA A 348 4.47 10.06 11.00
N ALA A 349 4.13 11.34 11.08
CA ALA A 349 5.02 12.38 11.62
C ALA A 349 5.40 12.12 13.08
N ALA A 350 4.44 11.76 13.94
CA ALA A 350 4.68 11.43 15.34
C ALA A 350 5.56 10.18 15.53
N MET A 351 5.52 9.25 14.58
CA MET A 351 6.36 8.06 14.56
C MET A 351 7.72 8.28 13.88
N GLY A 352 7.94 9.43 13.22
CA GLY A 352 9.15 9.70 12.42
C GLY A 352 9.25 8.83 11.17
N THR A 353 8.11 8.48 10.55
CA THR A 353 8.03 7.60 9.38
C THR A 353 7.08 8.15 8.31
N LEU A 354 6.69 7.29 7.35
CA LEU A 354 5.81 7.61 6.24
C LEU A 354 4.39 7.06 6.48
N ASN A 355 3.39 7.70 5.88
CA ASN A 355 2.00 7.23 5.89
C ASN A 355 1.85 5.80 5.34
N TYR A 356 2.69 5.37 4.39
CA TYR A 356 2.79 3.99 3.90
C TYR A 356 2.95 2.97 5.04
N GLU A 357 3.88 3.24 5.96
CA GLU A 357 4.16 2.32 7.07
C GLU A 357 2.98 2.25 8.02
N VAL A 358 2.43 3.40 8.42
CA VAL A 358 1.29 3.43 9.35
C VAL A 358 0.10 2.62 8.83
N LEU A 359 -0.24 2.76 7.53
CA LEU A 359 -1.31 1.98 6.89
C LEU A 359 -1.01 0.48 6.89
N CYS A 360 0.25 0.11 6.56
CA CYS A 360 0.67 -1.30 6.48
C CYS A 360 0.80 -1.97 7.86
N LEU A 361 0.99 -1.20 8.94
CA LEU A 361 1.06 -1.74 10.30
C LEU A 361 -0.27 -2.28 10.80
N LEU A 362 -1.41 -1.87 10.22
CA LEU A 362 -2.72 -2.32 10.68
C LEU A 362 -2.85 -3.83 10.61
N HIS A 363 -2.89 -4.48 11.78
CA HIS A 363 -2.84 -5.93 11.89
C HIS A 363 -4.11 -6.60 11.36
N LYS A 364 -3.99 -7.85 10.88
CA LYS A 364 -5.09 -8.64 10.31
C LYS A 364 -6.21 -8.97 11.31
N ARG A 365 -5.97 -8.85 12.62
CA ARG A 365 -6.99 -9.03 13.66
C ARG A 365 -8.00 -7.87 13.74
N ILE A 366 -7.75 -6.76 13.05
CA ILE A 366 -8.71 -5.68 12.90
C ILE A 366 -9.61 -6.01 11.70
N PRO A 367 -10.92 -6.15 11.87
CA PRO A 367 -11.83 -6.42 10.75
C PRO A 367 -11.86 -5.26 9.75
N ARG A 368 -11.96 -5.58 8.45
CA ARG A 368 -12.19 -4.61 7.38
C ARG A 368 -13.66 -4.64 7.01
N VAL A 369 -14.31 -3.49 7.16
CA VAL A 369 -15.73 -3.28 6.89
C VAL A 369 -15.84 -2.46 5.61
N TYR A 370 -16.16 -3.12 4.50
CA TYR A 370 -16.25 -2.46 3.20
C TYR A 370 -17.60 -1.77 3.07
N LYS A 371 -17.55 -0.48 2.76
CA LYS A 371 -18.75 0.37 2.60
C LYS A 371 -18.88 0.90 1.18
N ARG A 372 -20.12 0.98 0.73
CA ARG A 372 -20.52 1.64 -0.51
C ARG A 372 -21.81 2.41 -0.26
N GLU A 373 -21.86 3.68 -0.69
CA GLU A 373 -23.00 4.58 -0.45
C GLU A 373 -23.40 4.63 1.04
N GLY A 374 -22.42 4.54 1.93
CA GLY A 374 -22.61 4.49 3.39
C GLY A 374 -23.00 3.13 3.96
N GLU A 375 -23.43 2.18 3.13
CA GLU A 375 -23.89 0.86 3.57
C GLU A 375 -22.74 -0.16 3.63
N THR A 376 -22.79 -1.06 4.62
CA THR A 376 -21.84 -2.17 4.72
C THR A 376 -22.20 -3.26 3.72
N ILE A 377 -21.31 -3.51 2.75
CA ILE A 377 -21.54 -4.53 1.72
C ILE A 377 -20.77 -5.83 1.97
N HIS A 378 -19.68 -5.78 2.71
CA HIS A 378 -18.85 -6.94 3.03
C HIS A 378 -18.02 -6.67 4.28
N ILE A 379 -17.71 -7.73 5.02
CA ILE A 379 -16.83 -7.71 6.18
C ILE A 379 -15.81 -8.82 6.00
N LYS A 380 -14.52 -8.49 6.18
CA LYS A 380 -13.43 -9.46 6.28
C LYS A 380 -12.89 -9.45 7.70
N ASP A 381 -13.10 -10.54 8.41
CA ASP A 381 -12.55 -10.79 9.75
C ASP A 381 -11.65 -12.02 9.68
N SER A 382 -10.34 -11.79 9.55
CA SER A 382 -9.34 -12.88 9.35
C SER A 382 -9.17 -13.82 10.56
N LEU A 383 -9.79 -13.50 11.70
CA LEU A 383 -9.82 -14.40 12.87
C LEU A 383 -11.06 -15.27 12.90
N MET A 384 -12.08 -14.93 12.09
CA MET A 384 -13.36 -15.65 12.03
C MET A 384 -13.53 -16.46 10.74
N GLU A 385 -12.64 -16.25 9.76
CA GLU A 385 -12.51 -17.04 8.52
C GLU A 385 -11.50 -18.17 8.75
#